data_9d7c9cdd4a0637ad01a2fab93bbc5547
#
_entry.id   9d7c9cdd4a0637ad01a2fab93bbc5547
#
_cell.length_a   1.000
_cell.length_b   1.000
_cell.length_c   1.000
_cell.angle_alpha   90.00
_cell.angle_beta   90.00
_cell.angle_gamma   90.00
#
_symmetry.space_group_name_H-M   'P 1'
#
loop_
_entity.id
_entity.type
_entity.pdbx_description
1 polymer ?
#
loop_
_entity_poly.entity_id
_entity_poly.type
_entity_poly.pdbx_seq_one_letter_code
_entity_poly.pdbx_strand_id
1 'polypeptide(L)'
;MYEIEFTTIHSYGSEREGISVPVVLKAGENSVRLAASIDTGATFCIFRNELAEALGLDSANATLKRFRTANSSFEAFGHEIEISVLGVTTVSIVYSFADASINKNVLGRVGWLDRVRLGLVDHDATMYLAPYDTE
;
A
#
# COMPACT_ATOMS: atom_id res chain seq x y z
N MET A 1 -26.49 16.64 3.06
CA MET A 1 -25.05 16.79 3.28
C MET A 1 -24.55 15.61 4.09
N TYR A 2 -23.34 15.14 3.77
CA TYR A 2 -22.75 13.99 4.46
C TYR A 2 -21.46 14.42 5.13
N GLU A 3 -21.16 13.83 6.28
CA GLU A 3 -19.93 14.10 7.02
C GLU A 3 -19.19 12.80 7.27
N ILE A 4 -17.86 12.84 7.14
CA ILE A 4 -16.97 11.74 7.43
C ILE A 4 -15.81 12.28 8.27
N GLU A 5 -15.51 11.60 9.36
CA GLU A 5 -14.43 12.00 10.25
C GLU A 5 -13.11 11.30 9.89
N PHE A 6 -12.02 12.06 10.01
CA PHE A 6 -10.67 11.57 9.76
C PHE A 6 -9.78 11.87 10.97
N THR A 7 -8.77 11.03 11.17
CA THR A 7 -7.87 11.16 12.31
C THR A 7 -6.53 11.78 11.95
N THR A 8 -6.19 11.84 10.66
CA THR A 8 -4.90 12.36 10.24
C THR A 8 -5.01 13.04 8.87
N ILE A 9 -4.06 13.91 8.57
CA ILE A 9 -3.99 14.71 7.36
C ILE A 9 -2.56 14.65 6.81
N HIS A 10 -2.43 14.67 5.49
CA HIS A 10 -1.14 14.63 4.82
C HIS A 10 -1.17 15.47 3.55
N SER A 11 -0.13 16.27 3.37
CA SER A 11 0.08 17.01 2.12
C SER A 11 1.06 16.24 1.25
N TYR A 12 0.63 15.80 0.08
CA TYR A 12 1.45 14.95 -0.77
C TYR A 12 2.22 15.69 -1.87
N GLY A 13 2.07 16.98 -1.96
CA GLY A 13 2.78 17.79 -2.96
C GLY A 13 2.15 17.68 -4.35
N SER A 14 1.89 18.83 -4.98
CA SER A 14 1.23 18.91 -6.28
C SER A 14 2.16 18.69 -7.47
N GLU A 15 3.46 18.59 -7.24
CA GLU A 15 4.46 18.48 -8.31
C GLU A 15 4.73 17.05 -8.78
N ARG A 16 4.21 16.06 -8.05
CA ARG A 16 4.46 14.65 -8.36
C ARG A 16 3.33 14.06 -9.18
N GLU A 17 3.68 13.12 -10.02
CA GLU A 17 2.70 12.28 -10.68
C GLU A 17 2.10 11.33 -9.66
N GLY A 18 0.78 11.35 -9.54
CA GLY A 18 0.07 10.50 -8.59
C GLY A 18 0.16 10.98 -7.15
N ILE A 19 -0.51 10.26 -6.28
CA ILE A 19 -0.58 10.56 -4.86
C ILE A 19 0.33 9.60 -4.12
N SER A 20 1.41 10.13 -3.55
CA SER A 20 2.40 9.35 -2.83
C SER A 20 2.30 9.61 -1.33
N VAL A 21 2.47 8.54 -0.55
CA VAL A 21 2.36 8.60 0.90
C VAL A 21 3.48 7.76 1.53
N PRO A 22 4.03 8.20 2.69
CA PRO A 22 5.00 7.38 3.41
C PRO A 22 4.31 6.17 4.04
N VAL A 23 4.96 5.01 3.92
CA VAL A 23 4.45 3.74 4.41
C VAL A 23 5.52 3.06 5.26
N VAL A 24 5.10 2.45 6.36
CA VAL A 24 5.95 1.54 7.13
C VAL A 24 5.34 0.15 7.01
N LEU A 25 6.15 -0.78 6.50
CA LEU A 25 5.78 -2.20 6.43
C LEU A 25 6.55 -2.95 7.50
N LYS A 26 5.87 -3.82 8.22
CA LYS A 26 6.47 -4.54 9.34
C LYS A 26 6.09 -6.01 9.33
N ALA A 27 7.10 -6.86 9.53
CA ALA A 27 6.94 -8.30 9.69
C ALA A 27 7.84 -8.76 10.84
N GLY A 28 7.24 -9.26 11.92
CA GLY A 28 7.99 -9.62 13.12
C GLY A 28 8.75 -8.42 13.68
N GLU A 29 10.06 -8.56 13.82
CA GLU A 29 10.92 -7.48 14.31
C GLU A 29 11.51 -6.60 13.21
N ASN A 30 11.27 -6.96 11.95
CA ASN A 30 11.79 -6.23 10.81
C ASN A 30 10.78 -5.20 10.32
N SER A 31 11.28 -4.03 9.95
CA SER A 31 10.45 -2.99 9.36
C SER A 31 11.19 -2.28 8.24
N VAL A 32 10.42 -1.72 7.31
CA VAL A 32 10.96 -0.95 6.21
C VAL A 32 10.07 0.27 5.98
N ARG A 33 10.71 1.40 5.68
CA ARG A 33 10.02 2.63 5.31
C ARG A 33 10.19 2.86 3.83
N LEU A 34 9.09 3.22 3.18
CA LEU A 34 9.12 3.50 1.75
C LEU A 34 8.00 4.47 1.40
N ALA A 35 8.02 4.96 0.17
CA ALA A 35 6.92 5.74 -0.38
C ALA A 35 6.12 4.84 -1.31
N ALA A 36 4.81 4.94 -1.25
CA ALA A 36 3.92 4.18 -2.12
C ALA A 36 2.89 5.11 -2.76
N SER A 37 2.45 4.76 -3.94
CA SER A 37 1.38 5.46 -4.64
C SER A 37 0.03 4.87 -4.25
N ILE A 38 -0.93 5.73 -3.99
CA ILE A 38 -2.31 5.31 -3.78
C ILE A 38 -2.93 5.13 -5.15
N ASP A 39 -3.41 3.92 -5.44
CA ASP A 39 -4.00 3.59 -6.73
C ASP A 39 -5.35 2.90 -6.52
N THR A 40 -6.42 3.66 -6.66
CA THR A 40 -7.79 3.14 -6.50
C THR A 40 -8.19 2.17 -7.60
N GLY A 41 -7.44 2.13 -8.69
CA GLY A 41 -7.63 1.17 -9.78
C GLY A 41 -6.89 -0.13 -9.59
N ALA A 42 -5.93 -0.20 -8.65
CA ALA A 42 -5.21 -1.43 -8.35
C ALA A 42 -6.02 -2.30 -7.39
N THR A 43 -6.15 -3.58 -7.70
CA THR A 43 -6.89 -4.51 -6.84
C THR A 43 -6.14 -4.81 -5.56
N PHE A 44 -4.82 -4.98 -5.62
CA PHE A 44 -4.01 -5.41 -4.48
C PHE A 44 -2.89 -4.42 -4.17
N CYS A 45 -2.29 -4.58 -2.98
CA CYS A 45 -1.10 -3.85 -2.59
C CYS A 45 0.11 -4.64 -3.07
N ILE A 46 0.96 -4.00 -3.87
CA ILE A 46 2.13 -4.66 -4.47
C ILE A 46 3.34 -3.75 -4.34
N PHE A 47 4.45 -4.33 -3.93
CA PHE A 47 5.68 -3.60 -3.68
C PHE A 47 6.85 -4.21 -4.44
N ARG A 48 7.95 -3.45 -4.50
CA ARG A 48 9.17 -3.88 -5.17
C ARG A 48 9.69 -5.19 -4.58
N ASN A 49 10.42 -5.92 -5.41
CA ASN A 49 11.01 -7.21 -5.07
C ASN A 49 11.85 -7.18 -3.79
N GLU A 50 12.57 -6.08 -3.54
CA GLU A 50 13.46 -5.94 -2.37
C GLU A 50 12.71 -5.98 -1.04
N LEU A 51 11.39 -5.80 -1.03
CA LEU A 51 10.60 -5.84 0.19
C LEU A 51 10.77 -7.16 0.94
N ALA A 52 10.69 -8.26 0.23
CA ALA A 52 10.77 -9.59 0.86
C ALA A 52 12.10 -9.78 1.59
N GLU A 53 13.19 -9.36 0.97
CA GLU A 53 14.53 -9.46 1.58
C GLU A 53 14.64 -8.51 2.78
N ALA A 54 14.20 -7.26 2.63
CA ALA A 54 14.29 -6.26 3.70
C ALA A 54 13.51 -6.67 4.95
N LEU A 55 12.40 -7.38 4.78
CA LEU A 55 11.57 -7.86 5.89
C LEU A 55 11.92 -9.27 6.36
N GLY A 56 12.90 -9.91 5.74
CA GLY A 56 13.27 -11.28 6.09
C GLY A 56 12.16 -12.29 5.77
N LEU A 57 11.37 -12.04 4.74
CA LEU A 57 10.27 -12.92 4.36
C LEU A 57 10.78 -14.12 3.59
N ASP A 58 10.21 -15.29 3.91
CA ASP A 58 10.57 -16.56 3.29
C ASP A 58 9.64 -16.85 2.11
N SER A 59 10.22 -17.01 0.92
CA SER A 59 9.45 -17.37 -0.27
C SER A 59 8.77 -18.73 -0.15
N ALA A 60 9.28 -19.64 0.69
CA ALA A 60 8.66 -20.94 0.90
C ALA A 60 7.29 -20.85 1.59
N ASN A 61 7.06 -19.81 2.38
CA ASN A 61 5.80 -19.57 3.05
C ASN A 61 4.92 -18.53 2.32
N ALA A 62 5.34 -18.11 1.14
CA ALA A 62 4.61 -17.13 0.37
C ALA A 62 3.54 -17.80 -0.49
N THR A 63 2.49 -17.04 -0.77
CA THR A 63 1.50 -17.41 -1.78
C THR A 63 1.91 -16.80 -3.11
N LEU A 64 2.30 -17.65 -4.07
CA LEU A 64 2.61 -17.17 -5.41
C LEU A 64 1.32 -16.91 -6.17
N LYS A 65 1.20 -15.72 -6.74
CA LYS A 65 0.03 -15.33 -7.51
C LYS A 65 0.45 -14.71 -8.83
N ARG A 66 -0.27 -15.05 -9.89
CA ARG A 66 -0.09 -14.45 -11.20
C ARG A 66 -1.15 -13.38 -11.41
N PHE A 67 -0.70 -12.20 -11.79
CA PHE A 67 -1.55 -11.06 -12.09
C PHE A 67 -1.56 -10.83 -13.60
N ARG A 68 -2.72 -10.55 -14.14
CA ARG A 68 -2.88 -10.24 -15.55
C ARG A 68 -3.19 -8.77 -15.75
N THR A 69 -2.52 -8.16 -16.73
CA THR A 69 -2.80 -6.82 -17.19
C THR A 69 -3.34 -6.89 -18.62
N ALA A 70 -3.73 -5.74 -19.18
CA ALA A 70 -4.24 -5.69 -20.57
C ALA A 70 -3.25 -6.26 -21.58
N ASN A 71 -1.95 -6.08 -21.37
CA ASN A 71 -0.90 -6.40 -22.34
C ASN A 71 0.11 -7.46 -21.87
N SER A 72 0.06 -7.87 -20.60
CA SER A 72 1.05 -8.77 -20.06
C SER A 72 0.54 -9.46 -18.79
N SER A 73 1.43 -10.23 -18.16
CA SER A 73 1.18 -10.79 -16.85
C SER A 73 2.47 -10.72 -16.03
N PHE A 74 2.33 -10.76 -14.71
CA PHE A 74 3.47 -10.82 -13.81
C PHE A 74 3.13 -11.70 -12.61
N GLU A 75 4.17 -12.15 -11.92
CA GLU A 75 4.04 -12.95 -10.72
C GLU A 75 4.47 -12.15 -9.50
N ALA A 76 3.83 -12.42 -8.37
CA ALA A 76 4.15 -11.78 -7.11
C ALA A 76 3.95 -12.76 -5.95
N PHE A 77 4.70 -12.54 -4.87
CA PHE A 77 4.65 -13.35 -3.66
C PHE A 77 3.86 -12.62 -2.58
N GLY A 78 2.84 -13.28 -2.04
CA GLY A 78 1.99 -12.70 -1.00
C GLY A 78 2.41 -13.13 0.39
N HIS A 79 2.47 -12.17 1.31
CA HIS A 79 2.75 -12.40 2.73
C HIS A 79 1.83 -11.54 3.58
N GLU A 80 1.38 -12.07 4.70
CA GLU A 80 0.64 -11.29 5.67
C GLU A 80 1.61 -10.43 6.47
N ILE A 81 1.45 -9.11 6.37
CA ILE A 81 2.30 -8.15 7.06
C ILE A 81 1.48 -6.99 7.61
N GLU A 82 2.10 -6.18 8.44
CA GLU A 82 1.51 -4.97 8.98
C GLU A 82 1.86 -3.78 8.09
N ILE A 83 0.84 -3.01 7.72
CA ILE A 83 0.98 -1.77 6.96
C ILE A 83 0.60 -0.60 7.87
N SER A 84 1.49 0.37 8.00
CA SER A 84 1.19 1.59 8.74
C SER A 84 1.35 2.80 7.82
N VAL A 85 0.28 3.58 7.70
CA VAL A 85 0.25 4.80 6.89
C VAL A 85 -0.26 5.92 7.78
N LEU A 86 0.58 6.93 8.02
CA LEU A 86 0.23 8.10 8.84
C LEU A 86 -0.37 7.71 10.21
N GLY A 87 0.17 6.66 10.83
CA GLY A 87 -0.32 6.19 12.12
C GLY A 87 -1.52 5.27 12.07
N VAL A 88 -2.09 5.03 10.90
CA VAL A 88 -3.19 4.07 10.71
C VAL A 88 -2.58 2.73 10.32
N THR A 89 -2.77 1.72 11.18
CA THR A 89 -2.14 0.41 11.02
C THR A 89 -3.17 -0.64 10.66
N THR A 90 -2.86 -1.44 9.64
CA THR A 90 -3.68 -2.56 9.19
C THR A 90 -2.79 -3.79 9.02
N VAL A 91 -3.40 -4.99 9.07
CA VAL A 91 -2.70 -6.24 8.78
C VAL A 91 -3.38 -6.89 7.58
N SER A 92 -2.62 -7.20 6.57
CA SER A 92 -3.19 -7.77 5.34
C SER A 92 -2.14 -8.51 4.53
N ILE A 93 -2.59 -9.21 3.50
CA ILE A 93 -1.70 -9.84 2.54
C ILE A 93 -1.20 -8.76 1.58
N VAL A 94 0.12 -8.63 1.51
CA VAL A 94 0.82 -7.70 0.64
C VAL A 94 1.67 -8.52 -0.31
N TYR A 95 1.72 -8.10 -1.56
CA TYR A 95 2.49 -8.80 -2.59
C TYR A 95 3.79 -8.09 -2.89
N SER A 96 4.82 -8.86 -3.19
CA SER A 96 6.08 -8.35 -3.71
C SER A 96 6.31 -8.93 -5.11
N PHE A 97 6.73 -8.07 -6.06
CA PHE A 97 6.99 -8.53 -7.43
C PHE A 97 8.08 -9.58 -7.46
N ALA A 98 7.87 -10.66 -8.21
CA ALA A 98 8.91 -11.65 -8.46
C ALA A 98 10.01 -11.07 -9.35
N ASP A 99 9.64 -10.19 -10.28
CA ASP A 99 10.56 -9.51 -11.20
C ASP A 99 11.20 -8.30 -10.52
N ALA A 100 12.50 -8.37 -10.27
CA ALA A 100 13.26 -7.32 -9.62
C ALA A 100 13.38 -6.02 -10.46
N SER A 101 13.06 -6.09 -11.76
CA SER A 101 13.11 -4.91 -12.62
C SER A 101 11.90 -3.99 -12.47
N ILE A 102 10.82 -4.47 -11.85
CA ILE A 102 9.61 -3.67 -11.66
C ILE A 102 9.82 -2.74 -10.46
N ASN A 103 9.76 -1.45 -10.73
CA ASN A 103 10.02 -0.40 -9.73
C ASN A 103 8.73 0.32 -9.36
N LYS A 104 7.85 -0.37 -8.63
CA LYS A 104 6.58 0.18 -8.18
C LYS A 104 6.26 -0.24 -6.75
N ASN A 105 5.72 0.70 -5.99
CA ASN A 105 5.14 0.46 -4.69
C ASN A 105 3.72 1.03 -4.73
N VAL A 106 2.71 0.18 -4.58
CA VAL A 106 1.31 0.55 -4.79
C VAL A 106 0.45 0.09 -3.63
N LEU A 107 -0.36 1.01 -3.11
CA LEU A 107 -1.44 0.72 -2.18
C LEU A 107 -2.73 0.60 -2.99
N GLY A 108 -3.31 -0.59 -3.01
CA GLY A 108 -4.51 -0.88 -3.77
C GLY A 108 -5.74 -1.06 -2.90
N ARG A 109 -6.79 -1.60 -3.50
CA ARG A 109 -8.09 -1.73 -2.84
C ARG A 109 -8.11 -2.81 -1.78
N VAL A 110 -7.75 -4.04 -2.14
CA VAL A 110 -7.78 -5.18 -1.22
C VAL A 110 -6.52 -5.18 -0.37
N GLY A 111 -6.67 -5.03 0.92
CA GLY A 111 -5.59 -5.02 1.87
C GLY A 111 -5.24 -3.64 2.43
N TRP A 112 -5.68 -2.56 1.77
CA TRP A 112 -5.47 -1.22 2.32
C TRP A 112 -6.69 -0.32 2.19
N LEU A 113 -7.14 -0.01 0.96
CA LEU A 113 -8.29 0.89 0.78
C LEU A 113 -9.57 0.35 1.44
N ASP A 114 -9.75 -0.94 1.46
CA ASP A 114 -10.90 -1.58 2.09
C ASP A 114 -10.83 -1.59 3.63
N ARG A 115 -9.77 -1.03 4.21
CA ARG A 115 -9.53 -1.03 5.66
C ARG A 115 -9.37 0.36 6.25
N VAL A 116 -9.58 1.40 5.45
CA VAL A 116 -9.39 2.78 5.87
C VAL A 116 -10.54 3.65 5.36
N ARG A 117 -10.63 4.84 5.91
CA ARG A 117 -11.41 5.94 5.33
C ARG A 117 -10.42 6.88 4.68
N LEU A 118 -10.57 7.13 3.39
CA LEU A 118 -9.68 7.99 2.62
C LEU A 118 -10.47 9.15 2.05
N GLY A 119 -10.01 10.37 2.30
CA GLY A 119 -10.53 11.58 1.69
C GLY A 119 -9.44 12.28 0.91
N LEU A 120 -9.77 12.79 -0.27
CA LEU A 120 -8.84 13.50 -1.12
C LEU A 120 -9.41 14.84 -1.53
N VAL A 121 -8.63 15.91 -1.32
CA VAL A 121 -8.89 17.21 -1.90
C VAL A 121 -7.67 17.54 -2.75
N ASP A 122 -7.68 17.03 -3.97
CA ASP A 122 -6.50 17.07 -4.83
C ASP A 122 -6.13 18.49 -5.26
N HIS A 123 -7.11 19.37 -5.36
CA HIS A 123 -6.84 20.80 -5.62
C HIS A 123 -5.84 21.36 -4.61
N ASP A 124 -5.93 20.92 -3.35
CA ASP A 124 -5.04 21.38 -2.28
C ASP A 124 -3.91 20.39 -2.00
N ALA A 125 -3.76 19.35 -2.83
CA ALA A 125 -2.78 18.27 -2.64
C ALA A 125 -2.85 17.68 -1.24
N THR A 126 -4.06 17.47 -0.72
CA THR A 126 -4.29 17.07 0.66
C THR A 126 -5.07 15.77 0.73
N MET A 127 -4.62 14.91 1.63
CA MET A 127 -5.22 13.62 1.91
C MET A 127 -5.61 13.54 3.38
N TYR A 128 -6.78 12.99 3.63
CA TYR A 128 -7.27 12.70 4.98
C TYR A 128 -7.40 11.21 5.15
N LEU A 129 -7.08 10.70 6.33
CA LEU A 129 -7.08 9.28 6.60
C LEU A 129 -7.62 8.97 8.00
N ALA A 130 -8.29 7.84 8.12
CA ALA A 130 -8.71 7.28 9.39
C ALA A 130 -8.87 5.77 9.26
N PRO A 131 -8.80 5.02 10.37
CA PRO A 131 -9.19 3.62 10.34
C PRO A 131 -10.65 3.48 9.91
N TYR A 132 -10.96 2.39 9.23
CA TYR A 132 -12.34 2.11 8.78
C TYR A 132 -13.35 2.14 9.92
N ASP A 133 -12.96 1.59 11.07
CA ASP A 133 -13.82 1.39 12.23
C ASP A 133 -13.69 2.49 13.29
N THR A 134 -13.27 3.68 12.91
CA THR A 134 -13.19 4.83 13.82
C THR A 134 -14.58 5.26 14.24
N GLU A 135 -14.81 5.34 15.53
CA GLU A 135 -16.03 5.86 16.12
C GLU A 135 -15.90 7.33 16.46
#